data_b537ee14875503fc940f4446c79bad31
#
_entry.id   b537ee14875503fc940f4446c79bad31
#
_cell.length_a   1.000
_cell.length_b   1.000
_cell.length_c   1.000
_cell.angle_alpha   90.00
_cell.angle_beta   90.00
_cell.angle_gamma   90.00
#
_symmetry.space_group_name_H-M   'P 1'
#
loop_
_entity.id
_entity.type
_entity.pdbx_description
1 polymer ?
#
loop_
_entity_poly.entity_id
_entity_poly.type
_entity_poly.pdbx_seq_one_letter_code
_entity_poly.pdbx_strand_id
1 'polypeptide(L)'
;MKKYLHTIILLSVFSFSQAQIKFNQNLKMELDSILKSDQIFREYIDSETDENRKLEILKETGYSKEEFAKNTWGIIKKQDSINLIKVERIIAEYGYPGKTLVGEPTNEAAWFVIQHSGKIAKYFPLIEKAGTNKEIDFTKVAMMQDRLLTSQGKEQIYGTQGAGKRIINKETGKEDFFRYILPIKNPELVNELRKKAGFTSTVEENAKRMEIEYKVYTLDEINNLK
;
A
#
# COMPACT_ATOMS: atom_id res chain seq x y z
N MET A 1 -68.25 7.31 36.65
CA MET A 1 -67.57 6.15 36.11
C MET A 1 -66.44 6.68 35.18
N LYS A 2 -65.19 6.68 35.66
CA LYS A 2 -64.02 7.11 34.87
C LYS A 2 -63.41 5.86 34.17
N LYS A 3 -63.41 5.84 32.81
CA LYS A 3 -62.78 4.80 32.04
C LYS A 3 -61.30 5.16 31.88
N TYR A 4 -60.38 4.33 32.39
CA TYR A 4 -58.94 4.42 32.16
C TYR A 4 -58.61 3.65 30.89
N LEU A 5 -58.15 4.40 29.90
CA LEU A 5 -57.63 3.86 28.65
C LEU A 5 -56.14 3.53 28.84
N HIS A 6 -55.77 2.24 28.91
CA HIS A 6 -54.38 1.80 29.00
C HIS A 6 -53.80 1.72 27.57
N THR A 7 -52.94 2.67 27.26
CA THR A 7 -52.17 2.63 26.01
C THR A 7 -50.95 1.73 26.22
N ILE A 8 -50.96 0.56 25.59
CA ILE A 8 -49.80 -0.35 25.57
C ILE A 8 -48.84 0.16 24.49
N ILE A 9 -47.70 0.74 24.90
CA ILE A 9 -46.61 1.10 23.98
C ILE A 9 -45.77 -0.18 23.75
N LEU A 10 -45.91 -0.73 22.53
CA LEU A 10 -45.07 -1.84 22.04
C LEU A 10 -43.71 -1.30 21.69
N LEU A 11 -42.70 -1.41 22.57
CA LEU A 11 -41.31 -1.14 22.25
C LEU A 11 -40.78 -2.31 21.43
N SER A 12 -40.69 -2.13 20.10
CA SER A 12 -39.96 -3.04 19.21
C SER A 12 -38.45 -2.85 19.41
N VAL A 13 -37.84 -3.74 20.17
CA VAL A 13 -36.40 -3.82 20.32
C VAL A 13 -35.85 -4.39 19.00
N PHE A 14 -35.33 -3.52 18.10
CA PHE A 14 -34.53 -3.94 16.98
C PHE A 14 -33.17 -4.43 17.47
N SER A 15 -33.06 -5.72 17.72
CA SER A 15 -31.76 -6.36 17.95
C SER A 15 -30.97 -6.35 16.64
N PHE A 16 -30.07 -5.38 16.48
CA PHE A 16 -29.04 -5.48 15.46
C PHE A 16 -28.11 -6.65 15.85
N SER A 17 -28.34 -7.81 15.28
CA SER A 17 -27.39 -8.91 15.31
C SER A 17 -26.17 -8.45 14.50
N GLN A 18 -25.12 -7.95 15.16
CA GLN A 18 -23.81 -7.85 14.55
C GLN A 18 -23.35 -9.29 14.32
N ALA A 19 -23.42 -9.74 13.08
CA ALA A 19 -22.82 -11.01 12.69
C ALA A 19 -21.32 -10.91 13.04
N GLN A 20 -20.88 -11.68 14.03
CA GLN A 20 -19.48 -11.74 14.42
C GLN A 20 -18.70 -12.28 13.22
N ILE A 21 -17.82 -11.47 12.65
CA ILE A 21 -16.96 -11.88 11.53
C ILE A 21 -16.13 -13.06 12.02
N LYS A 22 -16.38 -14.23 11.44
CA LYS A 22 -15.67 -15.46 11.78
C LYS A 22 -14.39 -15.55 10.93
N PHE A 23 -13.26 -15.84 11.58
CA PHE A 23 -12.00 -16.11 10.91
C PHE A 23 -12.16 -17.14 9.79
N ASN A 24 -11.63 -16.83 8.59
CA ASN A 24 -11.75 -17.65 7.40
C ASN A 24 -10.40 -18.25 6.99
N GLN A 25 -10.13 -19.47 7.42
CA GLN A 25 -8.87 -20.16 7.18
C GLN A 25 -8.61 -20.41 5.68
N ASN A 26 -9.63 -20.72 4.88
CA ASN A 26 -9.48 -20.96 3.46
C ASN A 26 -9.11 -19.68 2.71
N LEU A 27 -9.76 -18.56 3.04
CA LEU A 27 -9.44 -17.26 2.49
C LEU A 27 -8.04 -16.80 2.90
N LYS A 28 -7.64 -17.10 4.15
CA LYS A 28 -6.27 -16.85 4.60
C LYS A 28 -5.25 -17.55 3.71
N MET A 29 -5.41 -18.85 3.47
CA MET A 29 -4.48 -19.63 2.62
C MET A 29 -4.43 -19.08 1.19
N GLU A 30 -5.55 -18.67 0.63
CA GLU A 30 -5.59 -18.06 -0.69
C GLU A 30 -4.82 -16.72 -0.72
N LEU A 31 -5.04 -15.86 0.27
CA LEU A 31 -4.35 -14.57 0.37
C LEU A 31 -2.86 -14.72 0.66
N ASP A 32 -2.45 -15.71 1.47
CA ASP A 32 -1.03 -16.01 1.69
C ASP A 32 -0.34 -16.42 0.37
N SER A 33 -1.02 -17.19 -0.47
CA SER A 33 -0.52 -17.54 -1.81
C SER A 33 -0.43 -16.33 -2.73
N ILE A 34 -1.42 -15.42 -2.68
CA ILE A 34 -1.41 -14.17 -3.44
C ILE A 34 -0.25 -13.28 -2.96
N LEU A 35 -0.08 -13.11 -1.65
CA LEU A 35 0.99 -12.31 -1.07
C LEU A 35 2.37 -12.85 -1.48
N LYS A 36 2.57 -14.17 -1.37
CA LYS A 36 3.81 -14.81 -1.82
C LYS A 36 4.08 -14.52 -3.30
N SER A 37 3.09 -14.71 -4.17
CA SER A 37 3.26 -14.50 -5.61
C SER A 37 3.42 -13.04 -6.01
N ASP A 38 2.92 -12.09 -5.21
CA ASP A 38 3.13 -10.66 -5.41
C ASP A 38 4.54 -10.25 -5.00
N GLN A 39 5.08 -10.79 -3.91
CA GLN A 39 6.34 -10.34 -3.33
C GLN A 39 7.57 -11.06 -3.91
N ILE A 40 7.44 -12.30 -4.37
CA ILE A 40 8.59 -13.15 -4.75
C ILE A 40 9.47 -12.55 -5.86
N PHE A 41 8.85 -11.92 -6.88
CA PHE A 41 9.62 -11.28 -7.95
C PHE A 41 10.19 -9.93 -7.54
N ARG A 42 9.59 -9.26 -6.55
CA ARG A 42 10.11 -8.02 -5.97
C ARG A 42 11.33 -8.31 -5.11
N GLU A 43 11.29 -9.40 -4.35
CA GLU A 43 12.44 -9.93 -3.64
C GLU A 43 13.59 -10.24 -4.63
N TYR A 44 13.30 -10.86 -5.78
CA TYR A 44 14.33 -11.17 -6.78
C TYR A 44 15.03 -9.92 -7.34
N ILE A 45 14.29 -8.83 -7.59
CA ILE A 45 14.86 -7.59 -8.14
C ILE A 45 15.44 -6.66 -7.08
N ASP A 46 15.28 -6.97 -5.81
CA ASP A 46 15.89 -6.21 -4.72
C ASP A 46 17.40 -6.36 -4.76
N SER A 47 18.11 -5.24 -4.66
CA SER A 47 19.57 -5.19 -4.64
C SER A 47 20.19 -5.88 -3.44
N GLU A 48 19.47 -5.96 -2.31
CA GLU A 48 19.90 -6.59 -1.07
C GLU A 48 19.74 -8.12 -1.09
N THR A 49 18.98 -8.68 -2.06
CA THR A 49 18.78 -10.12 -2.16
C THR A 49 20.03 -10.81 -2.71
N ASP A 50 20.57 -11.75 -1.94
CA ASP A 50 21.76 -12.51 -2.33
C ASP A 50 21.49 -13.48 -3.52
N GLU A 51 22.56 -13.86 -4.22
CA GLU A 51 22.46 -14.67 -5.44
C GLU A 51 21.90 -16.07 -5.18
N ASN A 52 22.13 -16.69 -4.00
CA ASN A 52 21.56 -18.00 -3.70
C ASN A 52 20.04 -17.90 -3.58
N ARG A 53 19.56 -16.86 -2.87
CA ARG A 53 18.13 -16.62 -2.75
C ARG A 53 17.49 -16.32 -4.11
N LYS A 54 18.15 -15.57 -4.99
CA LYS A 54 17.69 -15.34 -6.38
C LYS A 54 17.57 -16.65 -7.16
N LEU A 55 18.52 -17.56 -7.01
CA LEU A 55 18.46 -18.88 -7.66
C LEU A 55 17.29 -19.73 -7.13
N GLU A 56 17.04 -19.71 -5.81
CA GLU A 56 15.87 -20.37 -5.22
C GLU A 56 14.56 -19.81 -5.79
N ILE A 57 14.42 -18.49 -5.89
CA ILE A 57 13.24 -17.84 -6.45
C ILE A 57 13.01 -18.28 -7.89
N LEU A 58 14.03 -18.34 -8.72
CA LEU A 58 13.91 -18.84 -10.09
C LEU A 58 13.43 -20.29 -10.12
N LYS A 59 13.99 -21.14 -9.25
CA LYS A 59 13.56 -22.53 -9.13
C LYS A 59 12.09 -22.64 -8.66
N GLU A 60 11.68 -21.85 -7.67
CA GLU A 60 10.30 -21.83 -7.17
C GLU A 60 9.31 -21.37 -8.23
N THR A 61 9.70 -20.41 -9.06
CA THR A 61 8.83 -19.79 -10.06
C THR A 61 8.89 -20.46 -11.44
N GLY A 62 9.84 -21.38 -11.64
CA GLY A 62 10.00 -22.14 -12.88
C GLY A 62 10.63 -21.36 -14.03
N TYR A 63 11.27 -20.20 -13.77
CA TYR A 63 11.99 -19.44 -14.78
C TYR A 63 13.49 -19.75 -14.77
N SER A 64 14.12 -19.80 -15.96
CA SER A 64 15.57 -19.69 -16.04
C SER A 64 16.03 -18.23 -15.82
N LYS A 65 17.31 -18.04 -15.48
CA LYS A 65 17.90 -16.70 -15.30
C LYS A 65 17.78 -15.87 -16.59
N GLU A 66 18.00 -16.50 -17.72
CA GLU A 66 17.95 -15.88 -19.05
C GLU A 66 16.51 -15.45 -19.41
N GLU A 67 15.53 -16.34 -19.20
CA GLU A 67 14.13 -16.03 -19.47
C GLU A 67 13.63 -14.88 -18.60
N PHE A 68 13.95 -14.91 -17.31
CA PHE A 68 13.56 -13.85 -16.40
C PHE A 68 14.21 -12.52 -16.77
N ALA A 69 15.54 -12.48 -16.99
CA ALA A 69 16.26 -11.27 -17.36
C ALA A 69 15.75 -10.65 -18.66
N LYS A 70 15.38 -11.49 -19.64
CA LYS A 70 14.86 -11.03 -20.95
C LYS A 70 13.54 -10.27 -20.83
N ASN A 71 12.70 -10.59 -19.86
CA ASN A 71 11.36 -10.00 -19.74
C ASN A 71 10.90 -9.78 -18.28
N THR A 72 11.79 -9.38 -17.39
CA THR A 72 11.52 -9.19 -15.96
C THR A 72 10.21 -8.43 -15.70
N TRP A 73 10.09 -7.23 -16.25
CA TRP A 73 8.90 -6.39 -16.02
C TRP A 73 7.62 -6.94 -16.66
N GLY A 74 7.73 -7.68 -17.77
CA GLY A 74 6.59 -8.35 -18.39
C GLY A 74 6.06 -9.49 -17.50
N ILE A 75 6.96 -10.27 -16.90
CA ILE A 75 6.61 -11.35 -15.95
C ILE A 75 5.94 -10.78 -14.72
N ILE A 76 6.54 -9.75 -14.10
CA ILE A 76 5.99 -9.07 -12.92
C ILE A 76 4.58 -8.52 -13.22
N LYS A 77 4.42 -7.75 -14.29
CA LYS A 77 3.12 -7.17 -14.69
C LYS A 77 2.05 -8.23 -14.95
N LYS A 78 2.43 -9.35 -15.55
CA LYS A 78 1.50 -10.48 -15.75
C LYS A 78 1.03 -11.04 -14.42
N GLN A 79 1.96 -11.27 -13.48
CA GLN A 79 1.62 -11.77 -12.14
C GLN A 79 0.76 -10.77 -11.36
N ASP A 80 1.12 -9.47 -11.40
CA ASP A 80 0.32 -8.42 -10.79
C ASP A 80 -1.13 -8.41 -11.32
N SER A 81 -1.31 -8.59 -12.61
CA SER A 81 -2.65 -8.66 -13.23
C SER A 81 -3.46 -9.86 -12.74
N ILE A 82 -2.82 -11.03 -12.62
CA ILE A 82 -3.46 -12.24 -12.09
C ILE A 82 -3.86 -12.04 -10.62
N ASN A 83 -2.96 -11.50 -9.81
CA ASN A 83 -3.22 -11.23 -8.40
C ASN A 83 -4.35 -10.21 -8.22
N LEU A 84 -4.36 -9.16 -9.05
CA LEU A 84 -5.41 -8.14 -9.00
C LEU A 84 -6.80 -8.72 -9.26
N ILE A 85 -6.96 -9.60 -10.26
CA ILE A 85 -8.25 -10.26 -10.54
C ILE A 85 -8.72 -11.05 -9.33
N LYS A 86 -7.82 -11.81 -8.67
CA LYS A 86 -8.15 -12.58 -7.46
C LYS A 86 -8.55 -11.66 -6.31
N VAL A 87 -7.79 -10.59 -6.06
CA VAL A 87 -8.08 -9.63 -4.99
C VAL A 87 -9.38 -8.88 -5.26
N GLU A 88 -9.68 -8.49 -6.51
CA GLU A 88 -10.97 -7.86 -6.85
C GLU A 88 -12.16 -8.78 -6.57
N ARG A 89 -12.04 -10.09 -6.87
CA ARG A 89 -13.06 -11.08 -6.51
C ARG A 89 -13.24 -11.19 -4.99
N ILE A 90 -12.13 -11.30 -4.25
CA ILE A 90 -12.17 -11.38 -2.77
C ILE A 90 -12.82 -10.13 -2.18
N ILE A 91 -12.46 -8.95 -2.67
CA ILE A 91 -13.04 -7.69 -2.20
C ILE A 91 -14.54 -7.60 -2.53
N ALA A 92 -14.96 -8.08 -3.68
CA ALA A 92 -16.38 -8.08 -4.06
C ALA A 92 -17.22 -9.00 -3.15
N GLU A 93 -16.65 -10.11 -2.67
CA GLU A 93 -17.33 -11.08 -1.81
C GLU A 93 -17.29 -10.72 -0.32
N TYR A 94 -16.13 -10.26 0.18
CA TYR A 94 -15.88 -10.10 1.62
C TYR A 94 -15.66 -8.64 2.05
N GLY A 95 -15.55 -7.70 1.14
CA GLY A 95 -14.99 -6.37 1.43
C GLY A 95 -13.47 -6.45 1.62
N TYR A 96 -12.89 -5.50 2.39
CA TYR A 96 -11.45 -5.58 2.70
C TYR A 96 -11.17 -6.79 3.59
N PRO A 97 -10.29 -7.73 3.18
CA PRO A 97 -9.97 -8.92 3.97
C PRO A 97 -9.00 -8.58 5.11
N GLY A 98 -9.55 -7.96 6.16
CA GLY A 98 -8.80 -7.42 7.28
C GLY A 98 -8.36 -8.46 8.32
N LYS A 99 -7.69 -7.97 9.34
CA LYS A 99 -7.10 -8.75 10.44
C LYS A 99 -8.10 -9.69 11.13
N THR A 100 -9.32 -9.23 11.35
CA THR A 100 -10.37 -10.05 12.00
C THR A 100 -10.75 -11.25 11.14
N LEU A 101 -10.75 -11.09 9.82
CA LEU A 101 -11.18 -12.13 8.89
C LEU A 101 -10.07 -13.13 8.56
N VAL A 102 -8.81 -12.69 8.42
CA VAL A 102 -7.71 -13.54 7.90
C VAL A 102 -6.42 -13.51 8.74
N GLY A 103 -6.35 -12.67 9.76
CA GLY A 103 -5.15 -12.52 10.61
C GLY A 103 -4.04 -11.73 9.96
N GLU A 104 -2.95 -11.53 10.72
CA GLU A 104 -1.72 -10.88 10.27
C GLU A 104 -0.66 -11.94 9.90
N PRO A 105 0.25 -11.67 8.94
CA PRO A 105 0.30 -10.50 8.05
C PRO A 105 -0.60 -10.63 6.81
N THR A 106 -1.44 -11.65 6.72
CA THR A 106 -2.29 -11.97 5.57
C THR A 106 -3.23 -10.82 5.19
N ASN A 107 -3.69 -10.04 6.17
CA ASN A 107 -4.52 -8.84 5.97
C ASN A 107 -3.87 -7.75 5.11
N GLU A 108 -2.56 -7.81 4.87
CA GLU A 108 -1.84 -6.88 4.01
C GLU A 108 -1.83 -7.31 2.52
N ALA A 109 -2.18 -8.55 2.21
CA ALA A 109 -2.08 -9.09 0.86
C ALA A 109 -2.84 -8.26 -0.19
N ALA A 110 -4.09 -7.89 0.10
CA ALA A 110 -4.89 -7.04 -0.78
C ALA A 110 -4.27 -5.64 -0.95
N TRP A 111 -3.70 -5.08 0.11
CA TRP A 111 -3.01 -3.79 0.06
C TRP A 111 -1.79 -3.85 -0.87
N PHE A 112 -0.95 -4.88 -0.75
CA PHE A 112 0.22 -5.05 -1.62
C PHE A 112 -0.16 -5.14 -3.09
N VAL A 113 -1.18 -5.90 -3.43
CA VAL A 113 -1.64 -6.04 -4.82
C VAL A 113 -2.22 -4.73 -5.36
N ILE A 114 -3.04 -4.03 -4.57
CA ILE A 114 -3.67 -2.77 -5.00
C ILE A 114 -2.63 -1.67 -5.23
N GLN A 115 -1.60 -1.57 -4.38
CA GLN A 115 -0.57 -0.53 -4.53
C GLN A 115 0.25 -0.67 -5.83
N HIS A 116 0.34 -1.87 -6.38
CA HIS A 116 1.02 -2.15 -7.64
C HIS A 116 0.11 -2.03 -8.87
N SER A 117 -1.17 -1.73 -8.65
CA SER A 117 -2.17 -1.61 -9.70
C SER A 117 -2.51 -0.15 -10.04
N GLY A 118 -3.10 0.08 -11.21
CA GLY A 118 -3.69 1.39 -11.56
C GLY A 118 -5.03 1.69 -10.85
N LYS A 119 -5.44 0.89 -9.83
CA LYS A 119 -6.76 0.97 -9.20
C LYS A 119 -6.75 1.53 -7.78
N ILE A 120 -5.65 2.17 -7.37
CA ILE A 120 -5.53 2.77 -6.03
C ILE A 120 -6.72 3.71 -5.74
N ALA A 121 -7.04 4.62 -6.66
CA ALA A 121 -8.14 5.57 -6.46
C ALA A 121 -9.50 4.88 -6.23
N LYS A 122 -9.75 3.73 -6.89
CA LYS A 122 -10.97 2.94 -6.72
C LYS A 122 -11.08 2.33 -5.32
N TYR A 123 -9.96 1.80 -4.80
CA TYR A 123 -9.97 1.00 -3.57
C TYR A 123 -9.53 1.78 -2.34
N PHE A 124 -8.98 2.97 -2.48
CA PHE A 124 -8.50 3.78 -1.34
C PHE A 124 -9.58 4.00 -0.27
N PRO A 125 -10.84 4.36 -0.59
CA PRO A 125 -11.88 4.54 0.44
C PRO A 125 -12.14 3.27 1.26
N LEU A 126 -12.03 2.09 0.66
CA LEU A 126 -12.18 0.81 1.34
C LEU A 126 -11.00 0.53 2.29
N ILE A 127 -9.77 0.83 1.84
CA ILE A 127 -8.54 0.67 2.63
C ILE A 127 -8.52 1.66 3.79
N GLU A 128 -8.92 2.90 3.57
CA GLU A 128 -9.03 3.93 4.61
C GLU A 128 -10.02 3.51 5.71
N LYS A 129 -11.19 3.00 5.32
CA LYS A 129 -12.17 2.43 6.25
C LYS A 129 -11.60 1.24 7.02
N ALA A 130 -10.85 0.36 6.36
CA ALA A 130 -10.20 -0.77 7.02
C ALA A 130 -9.17 -0.31 8.05
N GLY A 131 -8.35 0.70 7.75
CA GLY A 131 -7.41 1.29 8.71
C GLY A 131 -8.11 1.95 9.89
N THR A 132 -9.19 2.69 9.66
CA THR A 132 -10.02 3.28 10.73
C THR A 132 -10.58 2.22 11.66
N ASN A 133 -10.97 1.06 11.13
CA ASN A 133 -11.48 -0.08 11.88
C ASN A 133 -10.37 -0.98 12.47
N LYS A 134 -9.10 -0.62 12.31
CA LYS A 134 -7.92 -1.40 12.76
C LYS A 134 -7.81 -2.79 12.10
N GLU A 135 -8.38 -2.96 10.93
CA GLU A 135 -8.28 -4.17 10.11
C GLU A 135 -6.98 -4.24 9.30
N ILE A 136 -6.29 -3.12 9.16
CA ILE A 136 -4.93 -2.96 8.65
C ILE A 136 -4.26 -1.79 9.38
N ASP A 137 -2.93 -1.82 9.49
CA ASP A 137 -2.19 -0.73 10.11
C ASP A 137 -2.40 0.60 9.37
N PHE A 138 -2.63 1.68 10.14
CA PHE A 138 -2.88 2.97 9.53
C PHE A 138 -1.67 3.53 8.77
N THR A 139 -0.46 3.08 9.08
CA THR A 139 0.75 3.36 8.27
C THR A 139 0.59 2.91 6.82
N LYS A 140 -0.07 1.77 6.58
CA LYS A 140 -0.38 1.27 5.22
C LYS A 140 -1.39 2.17 4.50
N VAL A 141 -2.39 2.68 5.23
CA VAL A 141 -3.33 3.69 4.70
C VAL A 141 -2.60 4.96 4.31
N ALA A 142 -1.76 5.48 5.20
CA ALA A 142 -0.95 6.68 4.97
C ALA A 142 -0.02 6.55 3.75
N MET A 143 0.66 5.40 3.61
CA MET A 143 1.49 5.11 2.43
C MET A 143 0.67 5.07 1.14
N MET A 144 -0.52 4.47 1.16
CA MET A 144 -1.40 4.41 0.00
C MET A 144 -1.96 5.78 -0.36
N GLN A 145 -2.28 6.62 0.65
CA GLN A 145 -2.74 7.99 0.46
C GLN A 145 -1.68 8.84 -0.23
N ASP A 146 -0.44 8.79 0.24
CA ASP A 146 0.68 9.51 -0.39
C ASP A 146 0.86 9.07 -1.84
N ARG A 147 0.84 7.75 -2.11
CA ARG A 147 0.94 7.21 -3.46
C ARG A 147 -0.21 7.68 -4.36
N LEU A 148 -1.43 7.73 -3.83
CA LEU A 148 -2.59 8.27 -4.56
C LEU A 148 -2.41 9.74 -4.90
N LEU A 149 -2.03 10.57 -3.93
CA LEU A 149 -1.82 12.00 -4.11
C LEU A 149 -0.72 12.26 -5.14
N THR A 150 0.43 11.61 -5.00
CA THR A 150 1.56 11.81 -5.93
C THR A 150 1.25 11.32 -7.34
N SER A 151 0.46 10.25 -7.51
CA SER A 151 -0.03 9.80 -8.82
C SER A 151 -0.96 10.81 -9.52
N GLN A 152 -1.56 11.72 -8.75
CA GLN A 152 -2.39 12.83 -9.24
C GLN A 152 -1.60 14.13 -9.42
N GLY A 153 -0.28 14.11 -9.29
CA GLY A 153 0.57 15.30 -9.34
C GLY A 153 0.39 16.24 -8.14
N LYS A 154 -0.11 15.74 -7.02
CA LYS A 154 -0.34 16.49 -5.78
C LYS A 154 0.77 16.23 -4.76
N GLU A 155 0.90 17.17 -3.82
CA GLU A 155 1.78 17.02 -2.68
C GLU A 155 1.30 15.90 -1.76
N GLN A 156 2.23 15.08 -1.28
CA GLN A 156 1.97 14.04 -0.29
C GLN A 156 1.83 14.61 1.12
N ILE A 157 1.39 13.78 2.08
CA ILE A 157 1.14 14.19 3.46
C ILE A 157 2.23 13.69 4.40
N TYR A 158 2.67 12.45 4.24
CA TYR A 158 3.52 11.74 5.18
C TYR A 158 4.96 11.57 4.70
N GLY A 159 5.30 12.01 3.49
CA GLY A 159 6.65 11.89 2.95
C GLY A 159 7.10 10.45 2.71
N THR A 160 6.19 9.57 2.30
CA THR A 160 6.47 8.15 2.09
C THR A 160 6.92 7.83 0.67
N GLN A 161 6.75 8.75 -0.28
CA GLN A 161 7.08 8.55 -1.68
C GLN A 161 8.29 9.40 -2.08
N GLY A 162 9.27 8.72 -2.69
CA GLY A 162 10.42 9.33 -3.33
C GLY A 162 10.37 9.16 -4.84
N ALA A 163 11.15 9.94 -5.55
CA ALA A 163 11.33 9.85 -6.99
C ALA A 163 12.79 10.09 -7.39
N GLY A 164 13.09 9.77 -8.64
CA GLY A 164 14.37 10.08 -9.25
C GLY A 164 14.17 10.65 -10.66
N LYS A 165 15.05 11.59 -11.03
CA LYS A 165 15.05 12.23 -12.35
C LYS A 165 16.48 12.34 -12.88
N ARG A 166 16.67 12.09 -14.16
CA ARG A 166 17.93 12.44 -14.83
C ARG A 166 17.97 13.95 -15.02
N ILE A 167 19.06 14.56 -14.62
CA ILE A 167 19.31 15.99 -14.75
C ILE A 167 20.72 16.21 -15.34
N ILE A 168 20.95 17.40 -15.89
CA ILE A 168 22.31 17.82 -16.23
C ILE A 168 22.86 18.58 -15.01
N ASN A 169 23.91 18.03 -14.41
CA ASN A 169 24.63 18.71 -13.33
C ASN A 169 25.25 19.98 -13.87
N LYS A 170 24.82 21.14 -13.33
CA LYS A 170 25.21 22.47 -13.83
C LYS A 170 26.70 22.79 -13.62
N GLU A 171 27.36 22.12 -12.66
CA GLU A 171 28.77 22.33 -12.38
C GLU A 171 29.68 21.51 -13.30
N THR A 172 29.27 20.29 -13.60
CA THR A 172 30.09 19.34 -14.37
C THR A 172 29.66 19.21 -15.82
N GLY A 173 28.46 19.66 -16.19
CA GLY A 173 27.85 19.48 -17.50
C GLY A 173 27.48 18.01 -17.85
N LYS A 174 27.60 17.08 -16.89
CA LYS A 174 27.32 15.65 -17.09
C LYS A 174 25.91 15.28 -16.64
N GLU A 175 25.37 14.21 -17.22
CA GLU A 175 24.16 13.57 -16.69
C GLU A 175 24.41 13.08 -15.28
N ASP A 176 23.45 13.32 -14.39
CA ASP A 176 23.38 12.84 -13.02
C ASP A 176 21.98 12.30 -12.74
N PHE A 177 21.84 11.44 -11.70
CA PHE A 177 20.56 10.90 -11.29
C PHE A 177 20.15 11.49 -9.94
N PHE A 178 19.31 12.51 -10.01
CA PHE A 178 18.85 13.24 -8.84
C PHE A 178 17.67 12.50 -8.18
N ARG A 179 17.86 12.10 -6.91
CA ARG A 179 16.83 11.46 -6.08
C ARG A 179 16.30 12.46 -5.06
N TYR A 180 15.01 12.43 -4.82
CA TYR A 180 14.36 13.35 -3.88
C TYR A 180 13.08 12.74 -3.29
N ILE A 181 12.71 13.21 -2.08
CA ILE A 181 11.36 12.96 -1.55
C ILE A 181 10.40 13.88 -2.30
N LEU A 182 9.32 13.30 -2.83
CA LEU A 182 8.28 14.08 -3.52
C LEU A 182 7.72 15.19 -2.61
N PRO A 183 7.30 16.34 -3.16
CA PRO A 183 6.83 17.48 -2.38
C PRO A 183 5.78 17.11 -1.33
N ILE A 184 5.93 17.68 -0.14
CA ILE A 184 5.08 17.47 1.03
C ILE A 184 4.28 18.73 1.31
N LYS A 185 2.96 18.60 1.51
CA LYS A 185 2.03 19.71 1.68
C LYS A 185 2.35 20.60 2.89
N ASN A 186 2.71 19.99 4.02
CA ASN A 186 3.07 20.71 5.26
C ASN A 186 4.35 20.09 5.82
N PRO A 187 5.52 20.41 5.25
CA PRO A 187 6.77 19.75 5.61
C PRO A 187 7.18 20.01 7.07
N GLU A 188 6.78 21.13 7.66
CA GLU A 188 7.03 21.47 9.07
C GLU A 188 6.24 20.60 10.05
N LEU A 189 5.13 19.99 9.62
CA LEU A 189 4.28 19.13 10.43
C LEU A 189 4.44 17.63 10.10
N VAL A 190 5.24 17.29 9.08
CA VAL A 190 5.29 15.94 8.54
C VAL A 190 5.62 14.88 9.59
N ASN A 191 6.59 15.13 10.47
CA ASN A 191 6.98 14.16 11.49
C ASN A 191 5.92 14.00 12.60
N GLU A 192 5.16 15.05 12.90
CA GLU A 192 4.01 14.95 13.80
C GLU A 192 2.89 14.10 13.16
N LEU A 193 2.58 14.35 11.89
CA LEU A 193 1.59 13.59 11.13
C LEU A 193 1.99 12.12 11.00
N ARG A 194 3.27 11.83 10.71
CA ARG A 194 3.83 10.47 10.69
C ARG A 194 3.62 9.76 12.02
N LYS A 195 4.00 10.40 13.14
CA LYS A 195 3.81 9.84 14.48
C LYS A 195 2.33 9.54 14.77
N LYS A 196 1.42 10.45 14.42
CA LYS A 196 -0.04 10.23 14.56
C LYS A 196 -0.55 9.08 13.71
N ALA A 197 0.03 8.86 12.54
CA ALA A 197 -0.29 7.75 11.66
C ALA A 197 0.33 6.41 12.09
N GLY A 198 1.20 6.40 13.12
CA GLY A 198 1.83 5.19 13.65
C GLY A 198 3.23 4.89 13.10
N PHE A 199 3.82 5.76 12.28
CA PHE A 199 5.21 5.58 11.85
C PHE A 199 6.17 5.77 13.02
N THR A 200 7.15 4.88 13.11
CA THR A 200 8.24 4.94 14.09
C THR A 200 9.44 5.74 13.61
N SER A 201 9.54 5.98 12.29
CA SER A 201 10.63 6.73 11.66
C SER A 201 10.19 8.13 11.26
N THR A 202 11.12 9.10 11.31
CA THR A 202 10.94 10.45 10.75
C THR A 202 10.99 10.43 9.23
N VAL A 203 10.65 11.54 8.57
CA VAL A 203 10.76 11.67 7.12
C VAL A 203 12.23 11.64 6.67
N GLU A 204 13.13 12.19 7.47
CA GLU A 204 14.57 12.18 7.23
C GLU A 204 15.14 10.75 7.27
N GLU A 205 14.73 9.96 8.26
CA GLU A 205 15.11 8.55 8.37
C GLU A 205 14.53 7.73 7.22
N ASN A 206 13.30 8.02 6.80
CA ASN A 206 12.67 7.39 5.65
C ASN A 206 13.42 7.73 4.34
N ALA A 207 13.81 8.99 4.16
CA ALA A 207 14.61 9.43 3.01
C ALA A 207 15.97 8.73 2.97
N LYS A 208 16.66 8.66 4.13
CA LYS A 208 17.93 7.95 4.27
C LYS A 208 17.81 6.46 3.88
N ARG A 209 16.72 5.78 4.28
CA ARG A 209 16.45 4.38 3.88
C ARG A 209 16.28 4.23 2.36
N MET A 210 15.81 5.29 1.68
CA MET A 210 15.69 5.34 0.22
C MET A 210 16.97 5.85 -0.47
N GLU A 211 18.07 6.04 0.28
CA GLU A 211 19.33 6.65 -0.21
C GLU A 211 19.11 8.06 -0.76
N ILE A 212 18.22 8.83 -0.11
CA ILE A 212 17.89 10.21 -0.47
C ILE A 212 18.37 11.14 0.65
N GLU A 213 19.09 12.19 0.30
CA GLU A 213 19.32 13.34 1.20
C GLU A 213 18.03 14.14 1.30
N TYR A 214 17.43 14.19 2.51
CA TYR A 214 16.16 14.88 2.70
C TYR A 214 16.32 16.40 2.54
N LYS A 215 15.59 16.93 1.58
CA LYS A 215 15.37 18.38 1.39
C LYS A 215 13.90 18.61 1.06
N VAL A 216 13.40 19.74 1.51
CA VAL A 216 12.05 20.19 1.17
C VAL A 216 12.06 20.80 -0.22
N TYR A 217 11.18 20.30 -1.09
CA TYR A 217 10.97 20.84 -2.43
C TYR A 217 9.50 21.14 -2.64
N THR A 218 9.22 22.17 -3.41
CA THR A 218 7.89 22.49 -3.93
C THR A 218 7.63 21.75 -5.24
N LEU A 219 6.35 21.67 -5.64
CA LEU A 219 5.98 21.11 -6.95
C LEU A 219 6.63 21.90 -8.10
N ASP A 220 6.68 23.23 -7.98
CA ASP A 220 7.26 24.09 -9.02
C ASP A 220 8.77 23.86 -9.17
N GLU A 221 9.52 23.72 -8.07
CA GLU A 221 10.95 23.41 -8.11
C GLU A 221 11.21 22.09 -8.80
N ILE A 222 10.46 21.03 -8.46
CA ILE A 222 10.62 19.70 -9.06
C ILE A 222 10.22 19.69 -10.54
N ASN A 223 9.16 20.38 -10.91
CA ASN A 223 8.70 20.46 -12.31
C ASN A 223 9.71 21.21 -13.19
N ASN A 224 10.44 22.19 -12.63
CA ASN A 224 11.42 23.01 -13.33
C ASN A 224 12.86 22.43 -13.30
N LEU A 225 13.11 21.29 -12.66
CA LEU A 225 14.39 20.59 -12.77
C LEU A 225 14.62 20.15 -14.23
N LYS A 226 15.76 20.59 -14.80
CA LYS A 226 16.19 20.27 -16.17
C LYS A 226 17.36 19.33 -16.15
#